data_0a2754bb6a1df25d5c4edc59dfbfca35
#
_entry.id   0a2754bb6a1df25d5c4edc59dfbfca35
#
_cell.length_a   1.000
_cell.length_b   1.000
_cell.length_c   1.000
_cell.angle_alpha   90.00
_cell.angle_beta   90.00
_cell.angle_gamma   90.00
#
_symmetry.space_group_name_H-M   'P 1'
#
loop_
_entity.id
_entity.type
_entity.pdbx_description
1 polymer ?
#
loop_
_entity_poly.entity_id
_entity_poly.type
_entity_poly.pdbx_seq_one_letter_code
_entity_poly.pdbx_strand_id
1 'polypeptide(L)'
;AIRARKTIIELLLANHPDDCLYCVRNGSCDLQGLSEELGVRQRRYVGRKNDYHEDISSPSIVRDPAKCILCGRCVRVCEEVQGVSAIDFTGRGSRTQVGTCFNQGLNVSSCINCGQCIMVCPTGALREQSHIKNVVDALNDPELTVVVQHAPAVSVTLGEEFGLKPGSDVMGLMTAAFRTLGFDRVFDTSF
;
A
#
# COMPACT_ATOMS: atom_id res chain seq x y z
N ALA A 1 14.07 -21.31 20.07
CA ALA A 1 13.18 -20.30 19.46
C ALA A 1 13.86 -19.54 18.32
N ILE A 2 15.03 -18.89 18.52
CA ILE A 2 15.74 -18.06 17.52
C ILE A 2 16.05 -18.83 16.23
N ARG A 3 16.63 -20.07 16.34
CA ARG A 3 16.94 -20.90 15.17
C ARG A 3 15.69 -21.20 14.32
N ALA A 4 14.56 -21.50 14.95
CA ALA A 4 13.31 -21.77 14.24
C ALA A 4 12.80 -20.50 13.52
N ARG A 5 12.80 -19.32 14.19
CA ARG A 5 12.43 -18.06 13.57
C ARG A 5 13.30 -17.73 12.37
N LYS A 6 14.63 -17.89 12.49
CA LYS A 6 15.57 -17.69 11.39
C LYS A 6 15.23 -18.58 10.19
N THR A 7 14.98 -19.88 10.44
CA THR A 7 14.59 -20.81 9.36
C THR A 7 13.29 -20.40 8.67
N ILE A 8 12.28 -19.93 9.43
CA ILE A 8 11.03 -19.43 8.85
C ILE A 8 11.28 -18.23 7.94
N ILE A 9 12.07 -17.26 8.39
CA ILE A 9 12.41 -16.09 7.56
C ILE A 9 13.16 -16.51 6.28
N GLU A 10 14.12 -17.43 6.39
CA GLU A 10 14.84 -17.94 5.23
C GLU A 10 13.91 -18.63 4.22
N LEU A 11 12.91 -19.39 4.70
CA LEU A 11 11.91 -20.02 3.83
C LEU A 11 10.99 -18.98 3.16
N LEU A 12 10.55 -17.94 3.88
CA LEU A 12 9.79 -16.86 3.29
C LEU A 12 10.58 -16.13 2.19
N LEU A 13 11.85 -15.82 2.44
CA LEU A 13 12.74 -15.20 1.47
C LEU A 13 13.05 -16.09 0.26
N ALA A 14 12.98 -17.42 0.40
CA ALA A 14 13.18 -18.33 -0.72
C ALA A 14 12.17 -18.12 -1.85
N ASN A 15 10.93 -17.74 -1.51
CA ASN A 15 9.85 -17.50 -2.46
C ASN A 15 9.60 -16.01 -2.76
N HIS A 16 10.08 -15.11 -1.90
CA HIS A 16 9.89 -13.67 -2.04
C HIS A 16 10.79 -13.09 -3.15
N PRO A 17 10.32 -12.11 -3.96
CA PRO A 17 11.14 -11.40 -4.94
C PRO A 17 12.37 -10.73 -4.30
N ASP A 18 13.42 -10.53 -5.11
CA ASP A 18 14.70 -9.95 -4.68
C ASP A 18 14.82 -8.47 -5.06
N ASP A 19 13.71 -7.78 -5.17
CA ASP A 19 13.57 -6.41 -5.66
C ASP A 19 13.47 -5.35 -4.55
N CYS A 20 14.02 -5.62 -3.36
CA CYS A 20 13.91 -4.73 -2.20
C CYS A 20 14.30 -3.28 -2.49
N LEU A 21 15.32 -3.05 -3.33
CA LEU A 21 15.77 -1.70 -3.69
C LEU A 21 14.70 -0.88 -4.43
N TYR A 22 13.81 -1.54 -5.16
CA TYR A 22 12.72 -0.92 -5.91
C TYR A 22 11.36 -1.05 -5.23
N CYS A 23 11.33 -1.69 -4.07
CA CYS A 23 10.09 -1.92 -3.33
C CYS A 23 9.69 -0.67 -2.54
N VAL A 24 8.42 -0.28 -2.60
CA VAL A 24 7.87 0.87 -1.86
C VAL A 24 8.00 0.73 -0.34
N ARG A 25 8.19 -0.50 0.17
CA ARG A 25 8.37 -0.78 1.61
C ARG A 25 9.84 -0.91 2.00
N ASN A 26 10.78 -0.54 1.13
CA ASN A 26 12.20 -0.57 1.48
C ASN A 26 12.48 0.31 2.70
N GLY A 27 13.16 -0.23 3.70
CA GLY A 27 13.43 0.44 4.98
C GLY A 27 12.27 0.42 6.00
N SER A 28 11.04 0.03 5.59
CA SER A 28 9.86 -0.06 6.47
C SER A 28 9.12 -1.42 6.36
N CYS A 29 9.82 -2.45 5.93
CA CYS A 29 9.28 -3.79 5.71
C CYS A 29 9.60 -4.71 6.91
N ASP A 30 8.56 -5.32 7.52
CA ASP A 30 8.74 -6.25 8.65
C ASP A 30 9.64 -7.44 8.26
N LEU A 31 9.53 -7.94 7.01
CA LEU A 31 10.37 -9.06 6.55
C LEU A 31 11.85 -8.66 6.46
N GLN A 32 12.15 -7.46 6.00
CA GLN A 32 13.51 -6.89 6.00
C GLN A 32 14.05 -6.76 7.43
N GLY A 33 13.30 -6.12 8.32
CA GLY A 33 13.69 -5.93 9.70
C GLY A 33 13.96 -7.24 10.44
N LEU A 34 13.07 -8.22 10.28
CA LEU A 34 13.25 -9.56 10.88
C LEU A 34 14.44 -10.32 10.28
N SER A 35 14.73 -10.12 8.99
CA SER A 35 15.91 -10.71 8.35
C SER A 35 17.21 -10.15 8.94
N GLU A 36 17.24 -8.86 9.21
CA GLU A 36 18.37 -8.18 9.83
C GLU A 36 18.54 -8.60 11.30
N GLU A 37 17.47 -8.54 12.09
CA GLU A 37 17.46 -8.92 13.51
C GLU A 37 17.95 -10.36 13.72
N LEU A 38 17.50 -11.30 12.87
CA LEU A 38 17.86 -12.71 12.97
C LEU A 38 19.17 -13.07 12.25
N GLY A 39 19.87 -12.10 11.70
CA GLY A 39 21.15 -12.27 11.02
C GLY A 39 21.07 -13.22 9.81
N VAL A 40 20.02 -13.10 9.00
CA VAL A 40 19.90 -13.85 7.75
C VAL A 40 20.78 -13.15 6.69
N ARG A 41 22.00 -13.67 6.51
CA ARG A 41 22.98 -13.13 5.54
C ARG A 41 23.13 -14.00 4.29
N GLN A 42 22.82 -15.26 4.38
CA GLN A 42 22.92 -16.22 3.30
C GLN A 42 21.61 -16.98 3.15
N ARG A 43 21.19 -17.23 1.93
CA ARG A 43 20.01 -18.04 1.63
C ARG A 43 20.42 -19.49 1.57
N ARG A 44 20.06 -20.26 2.60
CA ARG A 44 20.27 -21.71 2.63
C ARG A 44 19.25 -22.45 1.76
N TYR A 45 18.09 -21.87 1.57
CA TYR A 45 17.00 -22.45 0.80
C TYR A 45 16.82 -21.69 -0.50
N VAL A 46 16.76 -22.42 -1.62
CA VAL A 46 16.44 -21.90 -2.93
C VAL A 46 15.04 -22.40 -3.27
N GLY A 47 14.09 -21.50 -3.39
CA GLY A 47 12.72 -21.77 -3.79
C GLY A 47 12.40 -21.17 -5.15
N ARG A 48 11.27 -21.57 -5.71
CA ARG A 48 10.69 -20.87 -6.86
C ARG A 48 10.17 -19.53 -6.39
N LYS A 49 10.61 -18.44 -7.02
CA LYS A 49 10.07 -17.10 -6.73
C LYS A 49 8.59 -17.04 -7.11
N ASN A 50 7.83 -16.35 -6.29
CA ASN A 50 6.45 -16.05 -6.64
C ASN A 50 6.44 -15.16 -7.90
N ASP A 51 5.75 -15.64 -8.90
CA ASP A 51 5.60 -14.97 -10.20
C ASP A 51 4.09 -14.80 -10.45
N TYR A 52 3.53 -13.78 -9.83
CA TYR A 52 2.13 -13.41 -9.96
C TYR A 52 2.02 -12.03 -10.60
N HIS A 53 0.97 -11.84 -11.38
CA HIS A 53 0.68 -10.54 -11.96
C HIS A 53 0.14 -9.58 -10.89
N GLU A 54 0.62 -8.35 -10.98
CA GLU A 54 0.16 -7.25 -10.15
C GLU A 54 -1.28 -6.85 -10.55
N ASP A 55 -2.15 -6.68 -9.57
CA ASP A 55 -3.52 -6.20 -9.78
C ASP A 55 -3.57 -4.69 -9.52
N ILE A 56 -3.69 -3.93 -10.59
CA ILE A 56 -3.80 -2.47 -10.62
C ILE A 56 -5.22 -2.00 -10.99
N SER A 57 -6.20 -2.89 -10.93
CA SER A 57 -7.56 -2.62 -11.37
C SER A 57 -8.34 -1.65 -10.45
N SER A 58 -7.96 -1.60 -9.17
CA SER A 58 -8.56 -0.65 -8.22
C SER A 58 -8.04 0.77 -8.44
N PRO A 59 -8.87 1.81 -8.28
CA PRO A 59 -8.42 3.19 -8.41
C PRO A 59 -7.47 3.66 -7.30
N SER A 60 -7.39 2.92 -6.19
CA SER A 60 -6.64 3.36 -4.99
C SER A 60 -5.69 2.32 -4.40
N ILE A 61 -5.86 1.04 -4.75
CA ILE A 61 -5.10 -0.06 -4.15
C ILE A 61 -4.43 -0.89 -5.24
N VAL A 62 -3.13 -1.05 -5.14
CA VAL A 62 -2.37 -2.03 -5.93
C VAL A 62 -2.11 -3.26 -5.08
N ARG A 63 -2.37 -4.42 -5.65
CA ARG A 63 -2.12 -5.72 -5.03
C ARG A 63 -1.05 -6.48 -5.82
N ASP A 64 0.10 -6.72 -5.19
CA ASP A 64 1.20 -7.52 -5.71
C ASP A 64 1.31 -8.85 -4.95
N PRO A 65 0.68 -9.93 -5.44
CA PRO A 65 0.71 -11.22 -4.74
C PRO A 65 2.10 -11.84 -4.68
N ALA A 66 3.04 -11.44 -5.56
CA ALA A 66 4.41 -11.94 -5.55
C ALA A 66 5.14 -11.55 -4.24
N LYS A 67 4.81 -10.40 -3.67
CA LYS A 67 5.38 -9.89 -2.40
C LYS A 67 4.63 -10.36 -1.15
N CYS A 68 3.58 -11.17 -1.32
CA CYS A 68 2.76 -11.64 -0.21
C CYS A 68 3.46 -12.79 0.56
N ILE A 69 3.51 -12.65 1.88
CA ILE A 69 4.02 -13.69 2.80
C ILE A 69 2.91 -14.52 3.46
N LEU A 70 1.69 -14.41 2.98
CA LEU A 70 0.52 -15.17 3.44
C LEU A 70 0.22 -15.02 4.94
N CYS A 71 0.50 -13.86 5.53
CA CYS A 71 0.31 -13.62 6.97
C CYS A 71 -1.18 -13.46 7.38
N GLY A 72 -2.10 -13.23 6.44
CA GLY A 72 -3.54 -13.13 6.66
C GLY A 72 -4.02 -11.84 7.34
N ARG A 73 -3.14 -10.88 7.69
CA ARG A 73 -3.54 -9.64 8.38
C ARG A 73 -4.58 -8.85 7.58
N CYS A 74 -4.38 -8.72 6.26
CA CYS A 74 -5.28 -7.99 5.37
C CYS A 74 -6.65 -8.67 5.21
N VAL A 75 -6.69 -10.00 5.19
CA VAL A 75 -7.94 -10.78 5.16
C VAL A 75 -8.74 -10.49 6.43
N ARG A 76 -8.12 -10.65 7.59
CA ARG A 76 -8.78 -10.45 8.88
C ARG A 76 -9.26 -9.01 9.09
N VAL A 77 -8.48 -8.01 8.73
CA VAL A 77 -8.93 -6.61 8.86
C VAL A 77 -10.09 -6.32 7.92
N CYS A 78 -10.10 -6.90 6.72
CA CYS A 78 -11.19 -6.74 5.77
C CYS A 78 -12.49 -7.41 6.24
N GLU A 79 -12.38 -8.60 6.83
CA GLU A 79 -13.50 -9.37 7.32
C GLU A 79 -13.97 -8.91 8.69
N GLU A 80 -13.07 -8.92 9.70
CA GLU A 80 -13.45 -8.76 11.11
C GLU A 80 -13.65 -7.28 11.49
N VAL A 81 -12.91 -6.35 10.86
CA VAL A 81 -12.96 -4.93 11.23
C VAL A 81 -13.84 -4.14 10.26
N GLN A 82 -13.65 -4.34 8.95
CA GLN A 82 -14.41 -3.62 7.93
C GLN A 82 -15.74 -4.30 7.57
N GLY A 83 -15.89 -5.59 7.83
CA GLY A 83 -17.10 -6.36 7.51
C GLY A 83 -17.36 -6.52 6.00
N VAL A 84 -16.31 -6.35 5.16
CA VAL A 84 -16.44 -6.31 3.70
C VAL A 84 -16.08 -7.64 3.03
N SER A 85 -15.09 -8.38 3.55
CA SER A 85 -14.62 -9.66 3.02
C SER A 85 -14.30 -9.64 1.52
N ALA A 86 -13.69 -8.55 1.02
CA ALA A 86 -13.37 -8.39 -0.40
C ALA A 86 -12.21 -9.29 -0.87
N ILE A 87 -11.33 -9.68 0.05
CA ILE A 87 -10.16 -10.51 -0.18
C ILE A 87 -10.10 -11.63 0.85
N ASP A 88 -9.65 -12.80 0.40
CA ASP A 88 -9.49 -13.99 1.23
C ASP A 88 -8.36 -14.87 0.67
N PHE A 89 -8.03 -15.95 1.38
CA PHE A 89 -7.13 -16.98 0.86
C PHE A 89 -7.79 -17.75 -0.28
N THR A 90 -7.13 -17.75 -1.43
CA THR A 90 -7.56 -18.49 -2.62
C THR A 90 -6.55 -19.58 -2.98
N GLY A 91 -7.00 -20.63 -3.65
CA GLY A 91 -6.17 -21.77 -3.97
C GLY A 91 -5.84 -22.65 -2.74
N ARG A 92 -4.83 -23.50 -2.86
CA ARG A 92 -4.34 -24.36 -1.77
C ARG A 92 -2.91 -24.82 -2.01
N GLY A 93 -2.23 -25.21 -0.93
CA GLY A 93 -0.83 -25.67 -0.97
C GLY A 93 0.09 -24.58 -1.50
N SER A 94 1.00 -24.92 -2.39
CA SER A 94 1.95 -23.97 -2.99
C SER A 94 1.32 -22.92 -3.90
N ARG A 95 0.03 -23.05 -4.23
CA ARG A 95 -0.73 -22.09 -5.04
C ARG A 95 -1.64 -21.18 -4.20
N THR A 96 -1.52 -21.24 -2.88
CA THR A 96 -2.26 -20.34 -1.99
C THR A 96 -1.81 -18.92 -2.22
N GLN A 97 -2.76 -18.01 -2.38
CA GLN A 97 -2.52 -16.57 -2.44
C GLN A 97 -3.67 -15.83 -1.74
N VAL A 98 -3.44 -14.58 -1.37
CA VAL A 98 -4.52 -13.70 -0.95
C VAL A 98 -5.07 -13.01 -2.18
N GLY A 99 -6.35 -13.13 -2.42
CA GLY A 99 -7.01 -12.62 -3.62
C GLY A 99 -8.50 -12.38 -3.43
N THR A 100 -9.12 -11.94 -4.49
CA THR A 100 -10.56 -11.80 -4.61
C THR A 100 -11.19 -13.12 -5.01
N CYS A 101 -12.51 -13.19 -4.98
CA CYS A 101 -13.26 -14.33 -5.50
C CYS A 101 -12.87 -14.59 -6.97
N PHE A 102 -12.53 -15.84 -7.27
CA PHE A 102 -12.05 -16.28 -8.60
C PHE A 102 -10.82 -15.53 -9.12
N ASN A 103 -10.02 -14.88 -8.26
CA ASN A 103 -8.88 -14.03 -8.62
C ASN A 103 -9.22 -12.93 -9.64
N GLN A 104 -10.42 -12.41 -9.58
CA GLN A 104 -10.80 -11.23 -10.37
C GLN A 104 -10.09 -9.98 -9.84
N GLY A 105 -10.12 -8.87 -10.61
CA GLY A 105 -9.59 -7.60 -10.15
C GLY A 105 -10.31 -7.05 -8.92
N LEU A 106 -9.63 -6.24 -8.12
CA LEU A 106 -10.24 -5.57 -6.98
C LEU A 106 -11.43 -4.68 -7.38
N ASN A 107 -11.41 -4.11 -8.58
CA ASN A 107 -12.46 -3.23 -9.11
C ASN A 107 -13.83 -3.91 -9.29
N VAL A 108 -13.87 -5.23 -9.44
CA VAL A 108 -15.10 -6.01 -9.58
C VAL A 108 -15.50 -6.77 -8.31
N SER A 109 -14.73 -6.60 -7.24
CA SER A 109 -15.00 -7.19 -5.92
C SER A 109 -15.87 -6.26 -5.07
N SER A 110 -16.25 -6.71 -3.88
CA SER A 110 -16.94 -5.88 -2.87
C SER A 110 -16.04 -4.82 -2.21
N CYS A 111 -14.82 -4.59 -2.71
CA CYS A 111 -13.86 -3.66 -2.12
C CYS A 111 -14.41 -2.23 -2.08
N ILE A 112 -14.38 -1.61 -0.92
CA ILE A 112 -14.80 -0.21 -0.69
C ILE A 112 -13.64 0.79 -0.72
N ASN A 113 -12.45 0.35 -1.12
CA ASN A 113 -11.23 1.18 -1.25
C ASN A 113 -10.80 1.90 0.06
N CYS A 114 -11.09 1.33 1.22
CA CYS A 114 -10.81 1.94 2.52
C CYS A 114 -9.32 1.97 2.92
N GLY A 115 -8.45 1.21 2.25
CA GLY A 115 -7.00 1.17 2.49
C GLY A 115 -6.53 0.44 3.76
N GLN A 116 -7.44 -0.08 4.61
CA GLN A 116 -7.08 -0.74 5.87
C GLN A 116 -6.15 -1.95 5.67
N CYS A 117 -6.32 -2.67 4.56
CA CYS A 117 -5.46 -3.79 4.20
C CYS A 117 -4.01 -3.36 3.91
N ILE A 118 -3.79 -2.15 3.39
CA ILE A 118 -2.46 -1.57 3.15
C ILE A 118 -1.75 -1.31 4.48
N MET A 119 -2.46 -0.69 5.44
CA MET A 119 -1.90 -0.32 6.74
C MET A 119 -1.40 -1.52 7.54
N VAL A 120 -2.06 -2.67 7.44
CA VAL A 120 -1.68 -3.89 8.17
C VAL A 120 -0.73 -4.80 7.38
N CYS A 121 -0.45 -4.50 6.11
CA CYS A 121 0.44 -5.31 5.28
C CYS A 121 1.90 -5.14 5.74
N PRO A 122 2.59 -6.22 6.15
CA PRO A 122 3.96 -6.14 6.65
C PRO A 122 5.01 -6.07 5.53
N THR A 123 4.58 -6.22 4.29
CA THR A 123 5.45 -6.20 3.09
C THR A 123 4.87 -5.27 2.02
N GLY A 124 5.48 -5.22 0.84
CA GLY A 124 5.00 -4.42 -0.30
C GLY A 124 3.90 -5.11 -1.12
N ALA A 125 3.19 -6.11 -0.57
CA ALA A 125 2.15 -6.84 -1.30
C ALA A 125 0.87 -6.03 -1.53
N LEU A 126 0.61 -5.05 -0.68
CA LEU A 126 -0.49 -4.08 -0.81
C LEU A 126 0.09 -2.69 -0.66
N ARG A 127 -0.25 -1.81 -1.59
CA ARG A 127 0.21 -0.41 -1.60
C ARG A 127 -0.83 0.50 -2.22
N GLU A 128 -0.66 1.77 -2.01
CA GLU A 128 -1.49 2.81 -2.64
C GLU A 128 -1.23 2.85 -4.15
N GLN A 129 -2.29 3.07 -4.93
CA GLN A 129 -2.20 3.45 -6.33
C GLN A 129 -1.79 4.92 -6.42
N SER A 130 -0.54 5.18 -6.80
CA SER A 130 -0.05 6.56 -6.93
C SER A 130 -0.53 7.19 -8.23
N HIS A 131 -1.11 8.38 -8.13
CA HIS A 131 -1.50 9.23 -9.26
C HIS A 131 -0.67 10.52 -9.35
N ILE A 132 0.41 10.63 -8.58
CA ILE A 132 1.26 11.83 -8.52
C ILE A 132 1.75 12.20 -9.92
N LYS A 133 2.22 11.21 -10.71
CA LYS A 133 2.69 11.47 -12.07
C LYS A 133 1.60 12.08 -12.95
N ASN A 134 0.39 11.53 -12.89
CA ASN A 134 -0.74 12.03 -13.68
C ASN A 134 -1.09 13.48 -13.33
N VAL A 135 -1.04 13.83 -12.02
CA VAL A 135 -1.26 15.20 -11.55
C VAL A 135 -0.15 16.12 -12.04
N VAL A 136 1.12 15.71 -11.92
CA VAL A 136 2.27 16.50 -12.40
C VAL A 136 2.18 16.73 -13.91
N ASP A 137 1.86 15.69 -14.68
CA ASP A 137 1.69 15.79 -16.13
C ASP A 137 0.55 16.77 -16.47
N ALA A 138 -0.59 16.71 -15.76
CA ALA A 138 -1.72 17.61 -15.95
C ALA A 138 -1.39 19.07 -15.59
N LEU A 139 -0.64 19.30 -14.50
CA LEU A 139 -0.22 20.66 -14.08
C LEU A 139 0.76 21.30 -15.10
N ASN A 140 1.46 20.50 -15.89
CA ASN A 140 2.36 20.98 -16.93
C ASN A 140 1.69 21.14 -18.31
N ASP A 141 0.43 20.74 -18.46
CA ASP A 141 -0.33 20.88 -19.71
C ASP A 141 -1.12 22.20 -19.71
N PRO A 142 -0.75 23.18 -20.57
CA PRO A 142 -1.42 24.48 -20.59
C PRO A 142 -2.87 24.45 -21.12
N GLU A 143 -3.28 23.36 -21.75
CA GLU A 143 -4.65 23.20 -22.27
C GLU A 143 -5.62 22.68 -21.18
N LEU A 144 -5.10 22.24 -20.03
CA LEU A 144 -5.91 21.68 -18.94
C LEU A 144 -6.14 22.71 -17.84
N THR A 145 -7.36 22.73 -17.32
CA THR A 145 -7.69 23.41 -16.07
C THR A 145 -7.67 22.38 -14.94
N VAL A 146 -6.70 22.48 -14.04
CA VAL A 146 -6.51 21.50 -12.98
C VAL A 146 -7.14 21.98 -11.68
N VAL A 147 -8.10 21.20 -11.21
CA VAL A 147 -8.87 21.50 -9.99
C VAL A 147 -8.52 20.49 -8.90
N VAL A 148 -8.30 20.96 -7.69
CA VAL A 148 -8.10 20.11 -6.52
C VAL A 148 -9.23 20.31 -5.51
N GLN A 149 -9.71 19.20 -4.97
CA GLN A 149 -10.64 19.19 -3.83
C GLN A 149 -10.02 18.34 -2.70
N HIS A 150 -10.01 18.89 -1.50
CA HIS A 150 -9.47 18.18 -0.33
C HIS A 150 -10.53 17.99 0.76
N ALA A 151 -10.36 16.95 1.59
CA ALA A 151 -11.22 16.72 2.73
C ALA A 151 -10.76 17.56 3.94
N PRO A 152 -11.68 18.03 4.80
CA PRO A 152 -11.34 18.74 6.03
C PRO A 152 -10.43 17.93 6.97
N ALA A 153 -10.56 16.58 6.97
CA ALA A 153 -9.67 15.72 7.74
C ALA A 153 -8.20 15.92 7.37
N VAL A 154 -7.88 16.18 6.10
CA VAL A 154 -6.50 16.42 5.65
C VAL A 154 -5.99 17.77 6.20
N SER A 155 -6.83 18.81 6.24
CA SER A 155 -6.42 20.13 6.72
C SER A 155 -6.11 20.17 8.23
N VAL A 156 -6.65 19.25 9.03
CA VAL A 156 -6.37 19.16 10.47
C VAL A 156 -5.27 18.16 10.83
N THR A 157 -4.85 17.30 9.91
CA THR A 157 -3.80 16.31 10.15
C THR A 157 -2.48 16.66 9.48
N LEU A 158 -2.50 17.30 8.31
CA LEU A 158 -1.30 17.63 7.54
C LEU A 158 -0.31 18.51 8.30
N GLY A 159 -0.79 19.39 9.18
CA GLY A 159 0.05 20.28 9.97
C GLY A 159 1.03 19.54 10.88
N GLU A 160 0.69 18.34 11.33
CA GLU A 160 1.53 17.51 12.20
C GLU A 160 2.81 17.07 11.48
N GLU A 161 2.74 16.76 10.20
CA GLU A 161 3.91 16.39 9.37
C GLU A 161 4.91 17.56 9.22
N PHE A 162 4.46 18.79 9.42
CA PHE A 162 5.28 20.00 9.40
C PHE A 162 5.60 20.52 10.82
N GLY A 163 5.39 19.71 11.85
CA GLY A 163 5.71 20.04 13.24
C GLY A 163 4.77 21.04 13.91
N LEU A 164 3.59 21.28 13.35
CA LEU A 164 2.56 22.08 13.99
C LEU A 164 1.83 21.29 15.08
N LYS A 165 1.15 22.01 15.98
CA LYS A 165 0.39 21.36 17.05
C LYS A 165 -0.68 20.44 16.44
N PRO A 166 -0.82 19.20 16.96
CA PRO A 166 -1.87 18.29 16.53
C PRO A 166 -3.26 18.92 16.52
N GLY A 167 -4.01 18.68 15.43
CA GLY A 167 -5.35 19.24 15.24
C GLY A 167 -5.40 20.72 14.83
N SER A 168 -4.24 21.35 14.51
CA SER A 168 -4.23 22.71 13.94
C SER A 168 -4.84 22.70 12.55
N ASP A 169 -5.84 23.55 12.31
CA ASP A 169 -6.40 23.71 10.96
C ASP A 169 -5.43 24.52 10.08
N VAL A 170 -4.95 23.88 9.02
CA VAL A 170 -4.04 24.48 8.03
C VAL A 170 -4.70 24.71 6.68
N MET A 171 -6.04 24.76 6.60
CA MET A 171 -6.78 24.93 5.35
C MET A 171 -6.27 26.10 4.50
N GLY A 172 -6.05 27.27 5.11
CA GLY A 172 -5.54 28.46 4.40
C GLY A 172 -4.14 28.27 3.83
N LEU A 173 -3.24 27.66 4.62
CA LEU A 173 -1.87 27.34 4.19
C LEU A 173 -1.88 26.29 3.06
N MET A 174 -2.70 25.26 3.20
CA MET A 174 -2.84 24.20 2.20
C MET A 174 -3.40 24.74 0.88
N THR A 175 -4.41 25.62 0.95
CA THR A 175 -4.96 26.32 -0.23
C THR A 175 -3.87 27.16 -0.93
N ALA A 176 -3.06 27.90 -0.17
CA ALA A 176 -1.96 28.68 -0.72
C ALA A 176 -0.89 27.77 -1.36
N ALA A 177 -0.55 26.66 -0.72
CA ALA A 177 0.38 25.68 -1.24
C ALA A 177 -0.09 25.07 -2.57
N PHE A 178 -1.35 24.64 -2.67
CA PHE A 178 -1.90 24.11 -3.92
C PHE A 178 -1.86 25.15 -5.06
N ARG A 179 -2.19 26.40 -4.78
CA ARG A 179 -2.07 27.47 -5.78
C ARG A 179 -0.61 27.70 -6.22
N THR A 180 0.33 27.63 -5.28
CA THR A 180 1.76 27.74 -5.59
C THR A 180 2.27 26.56 -6.43
N LEU A 181 1.70 25.37 -6.25
CA LEU A 181 1.99 24.19 -7.07
C LEU A 181 1.40 24.27 -8.48
N GLY A 182 0.51 25.24 -8.77
CA GLY A 182 -0.03 25.45 -10.11
C GLY A 182 -1.47 24.99 -10.30
N PHE A 183 -2.20 24.59 -9.25
CA PHE A 183 -3.62 24.28 -9.36
C PHE A 183 -4.43 25.56 -9.63
N ASP A 184 -5.29 25.52 -10.66
CA ASP A 184 -6.11 26.67 -11.06
C ASP A 184 -7.21 26.99 -10.03
N ARG A 185 -7.80 25.96 -9.45
CA ARG A 185 -8.85 26.09 -8.45
C ARG A 185 -8.68 25.10 -7.32
N VAL A 186 -8.96 25.58 -6.11
CA VAL A 186 -8.85 24.77 -4.86
C VAL A 186 -10.17 24.86 -4.11
N PHE A 187 -10.76 23.73 -3.80
CA PHE A 187 -12.00 23.59 -3.05
C PHE A 187 -11.81 22.65 -1.86
N ASP A 188 -12.62 22.80 -0.86
CA ASP A 188 -12.83 21.77 0.14
C ASP A 188 -14.16 21.02 -0.12
N THR A 189 -14.42 19.96 0.62
CA THR A 189 -15.64 19.15 0.45
C THR A 189 -16.86 19.74 1.15
N SER A 190 -16.74 20.85 1.87
CA SER A 190 -17.84 21.56 2.51
C SER A 190 -18.45 22.64 1.62
N PHE A 191 -17.92 22.83 0.43
CA PHE A 191 -18.40 23.76 -0.59
C PHE A 191 -19.72 23.30 -1.22
#